data_ac93d4356b2d92807ef2281b9ecbc3d1
#
_entry.id   ac93d4356b2d92807ef2281b9ecbc3d1
#
_cell.length_a   1.000
_cell.length_b   1.000
_cell.length_c   1.000
_cell.angle_alpha   90.00
_cell.angle_beta   90.00
_cell.angle_gamma   90.00
#
_symmetry.space_group_name_H-M   'P 1'
#
loop_
_entity.id
_entity.type
_entity.pdbx_description
1 polymer ?
#
loop_
_entity_poly.entity_id
_entity_poly.type
_entity_poly.pdbx_seq_one_letter_code
_entity_poly.pdbx_strand_id
1 'polypeptide(L)'
;MNKGILCVVSGPAGVGKGSVCKDYLNRYENTFLSVSATTRQPRPGEEHGISYYFKTKEEFEEMIENDDLLEYARFCDNYYGTPKKDVQRSLDEGKDIILEIEVQGALKVKEIMPEAVLIFIFPPSFEELEKRLVGRNTETPEVIEKRLLRAKEELVISKQYDYIVVNDEIELASQKIHCIIDAEKQKVSRNKKLITEVTGQ
;
A
#
# COMPACT_ATOMS: atom_id res chain seq x y z
N MET A 1 5.86 0.69 -24.21
CA MET A 1 6.35 0.95 -22.84
C MET A 1 6.03 -0.27 -21.98
N ASN A 2 6.89 -0.61 -21.02
CA ASN A 2 6.56 -1.65 -20.07
C ASN A 2 5.48 -1.13 -19.10
N LYS A 3 4.60 -2.02 -18.62
CA LYS A 3 3.64 -1.67 -17.57
C LYS A 3 4.37 -1.19 -16.30
N GLY A 4 3.76 -0.24 -15.59
CA GLY A 4 4.22 0.16 -14.26
C GLY A 4 4.12 -0.97 -13.24
N ILE A 5 4.67 -0.75 -12.07
CA ILE A 5 4.64 -1.70 -10.95
C ILE A 5 3.56 -1.30 -9.95
N LEU A 6 2.72 -2.26 -9.56
CA LEU A 6 1.88 -2.13 -8.40
C LEU A 6 2.66 -2.58 -7.17
N CYS A 7 3.00 -1.64 -6.30
CA CYS A 7 3.69 -1.87 -5.04
C CYS A 7 2.71 -1.69 -3.88
N VAL A 8 2.47 -2.73 -3.11
CA VAL A 8 1.61 -2.70 -1.93
C VAL A 8 2.47 -2.62 -0.68
N VAL A 9 2.35 -1.52 0.05
CA VAL A 9 3.09 -1.26 1.29
C VAL A 9 2.18 -1.47 2.48
N SER A 10 2.50 -2.45 3.30
CA SER A 10 1.76 -2.77 4.53
C SER A 10 2.69 -2.90 5.73
N GLY A 11 2.10 -3.12 6.88
CA GLY A 11 2.81 -3.30 8.14
C GLY A 11 1.95 -2.88 9.32
N PRO A 12 2.36 -3.13 10.56
CA PRO A 12 1.55 -2.86 11.73
C PRO A 12 1.29 -1.36 11.94
N ALA A 13 0.24 -1.08 12.72
CA ALA A 13 -0.02 0.29 13.17
C ALA A 13 1.19 0.83 13.94
N GLY A 14 1.55 2.11 13.70
CA GLY A 14 2.70 2.74 14.38
C GLY A 14 4.06 2.51 13.72
N VAL A 15 4.18 1.61 12.73
CA VAL A 15 5.46 1.32 12.06
C VAL A 15 5.98 2.45 11.15
N GLY A 16 5.13 3.45 10.80
CA GLY A 16 5.51 4.61 10.01
C GLY A 16 5.32 4.47 8.50
N LYS A 17 4.43 3.59 8.03
CA LYS A 17 4.10 3.40 6.60
C LYS A 17 3.91 4.72 5.85
N GLY A 18 2.96 5.56 6.32
CA GLY A 18 2.64 6.82 5.66
C GLY A 18 3.82 7.79 5.55
N SER A 19 4.69 7.83 6.56
CA SER A 19 5.90 8.66 6.52
C SER A 19 6.88 8.17 5.46
N VAL A 20 7.08 6.84 5.36
CA VAL A 20 7.96 6.23 4.36
C VAL A 20 7.39 6.43 2.95
N CYS A 21 6.07 6.18 2.74
CA CYS A 21 5.42 6.39 1.46
C CYS A 21 5.48 7.87 1.03
N LYS A 22 5.25 8.80 1.95
CA LYS A 22 5.34 10.24 1.67
C LYS A 22 6.77 10.65 1.28
N ASP A 23 7.79 10.19 2.00
CA ASP A 23 9.19 10.46 1.65
C ASP A 23 9.53 9.89 0.28
N TYR A 24 9.08 8.66 0.00
CA TYR A 24 9.27 8.02 -1.30
C TYR A 24 8.69 8.85 -2.44
N LEU A 25 7.43 9.27 -2.33
CA LEU A 25 6.75 10.06 -3.35
C LEU A 25 7.38 11.44 -3.58
N ASN A 26 8.01 12.01 -2.56
CA ASN A 26 8.73 13.29 -2.66
C ASN A 26 10.10 13.16 -3.37
N ARG A 27 10.70 11.95 -3.38
CA ARG A 27 12.04 11.70 -3.91
C ARG A 27 12.03 11.11 -5.31
N TYR A 28 11.05 10.30 -5.62
CA TYR A 28 11.05 9.49 -6.84
C TYR A 28 9.88 9.85 -7.73
N GLU A 29 10.21 10.40 -8.90
CA GLU A 29 9.25 10.73 -9.93
C GLU A 29 8.66 9.46 -10.58
N ASN A 30 7.54 9.61 -11.28
CA ASN A 30 6.81 8.54 -11.95
C ASN A 30 6.20 7.47 -11.03
N THR A 31 6.11 7.76 -9.73
CA THR A 31 5.38 6.92 -8.77
C THR A 31 4.25 7.72 -8.13
N PHE A 32 3.09 7.11 -8.01
CA PHE A 32 1.88 7.76 -7.54
C PHE A 32 1.25 6.95 -6.41
N LEU A 33 0.72 7.65 -5.40
CA LEU A 33 -0.13 7.01 -4.41
C LEU A 33 -1.51 6.75 -5.02
N SER A 34 -2.03 5.56 -4.86
CA SER A 34 -3.40 5.28 -5.27
C SER A 34 -4.38 6.09 -4.42
N VAL A 35 -5.33 6.75 -5.07
CA VAL A 35 -6.42 7.44 -4.38
C VAL A 35 -7.51 6.42 -4.04
N SER A 36 -7.74 6.20 -2.75
CA SER A 36 -8.79 5.29 -2.27
C SER A 36 -10.18 5.91 -2.35
N ALA A 37 -11.21 5.09 -2.51
CA ALA A 37 -12.60 5.47 -2.30
C ALA A 37 -12.97 5.33 -0.82
N THR A 38 -13.85 6.20 -0.32
CA THR A 38 -14.38 6.11 1.05
C THR A 38 -15.78 6.67 1.16
N THR A 39 -16.58 6.12 2.09
CA THR A 39 -17.89 6.65 2.45
C THR A 39 -17.84 7.69 3.57
N ARG A 40 -16.65 7.94 4.13
CA ARG A 40 -16.43 8.98 5.12
C ARG A 40 -16.58 10.36 4.49
N GLN A 41 -17.22 11.26 5.21
CA GLN A 41 -17.29 12.67 4.79
C GLN A 41 -15.90 13.31 4.72
N PRO A 42 -15.67 14.23 3.75
CA PRO A 42 -14.41 14.98 3.66
C PRO A 42 -14.13 15.75 4.95
N ARG A 43 -12.86 15.80 5.34
CA ARG A 43 -12.38 16.70 6.39
C ARG A 43 -11.96 18.04 5.76
N PRO A 44 -11.85 19.12 6.57
CA PRO A 44 -11.32 20.39 6.08
C PRO A 44 -9.95 20.20 5.39
N GLY A 45 -9.84 20.68 4.15
CA GLY A 45 -8.62 20.56 3.34
C GLY A 45 -8.49 19.28 2.53
N GLU A 46 -9.43 18.34 2.64
CA GLU A 46 -9.47 17.16 1.77
C GLU A 46 -10.30 17.46 0.50
N GLU A 47 -9.81 16.99 -0.65
CA GLU A 47 -10.45 17.19 -1.96
C GLU A 47 -10.80 15.87 -2.62
N HIS A 48 -11.97 15.83 -3.29
CA HIS A 48 -12.41 14.66 -4.04
C HIS A 48 -11.50 14.38 -5.22
N GLY A 49 -11.06 13.12 -5.37
CA GLY A 49 -10.15 12.69 -6.44
C GLY A 49 -8.67 12.99 -6.17
N ILE A 50 -8.36 13.68 -5.08
CA ILE A 50 -6.97 13.94 -4.62
C ILE A 50 -6.72 13.21 -3.31
N SER A 51 -7.47 13.51 -2.27
CA SER A 51 -7.32 12.87 -0.95
C SER A 51 -8.02 11.51 -0.93
N TYR A 52 -9.25 11.49 -1.40
CA TYR A 52 -10.11 10.30 -1.58
C TYR A 52 -11.12 10.52 -2.69
N TYR A 53 -11.64 9.44 -3.26
CA TYR A 53 -12.92 9.44 -3.96
C TYR A 53 -14.03 9.32 -2.91
N PHE A 54 -14.60 10.44 -2.48
CA PHE A 54 -15.71 10.44 -1.52
C PHE A 54 -16.99 9.95 -2.20
N LYS A 55 -17.58 8.89 -1.65
CA LYS A 55 -18.73 8.17 -2.18
C LYS A 55 -19.85 8.12 -1.14
N THR A 56 -21.08 7.99 -1.60
CA THR A 56 -22.17 7.57 -0.70
C THR A 56 -22.00 6.09 -0.35
N LYS A 57 -22.76 5.64 0.64
CA LYS A 57 -22.73 4.23 1.02
C LYS A 57 -23.25 3.35 -0.11
N GLU A 58 -24.33 3.78 -0.76
CA GLU A 58 -24.99 3.11 -1.87
C GLU A 58 -24.02 3.00 -3.09
N GLU A 59 -23.37 4.11 -3.45
CA GLU A 59 -22.36 4.11 -4.52
C GLU A 59 -21.18 3.14 -4.22
N PHE A 60 -20.78 3.05 -2.95
CA PHE A 60 -19.68 2.16 -2.57
C PHE A 60 -20.12 0.69 -2.59
N GLU A 61 -21.33 0.39 -2.14
CA GLU A 61 -21.92 -0.95 -2.20
C GLU A 61 -22.10 -1.40 -3.66
N GLU A 62 -22.49 -0.51 -4.57
CA GLU A 62 -22.52 -0.78 -6.01
C GLU A 62 -21.12 -1.09 -6.56
N MET A 63 -20.07 -0.40 -6.12
CA MET A 63 -18.67 -0.74 -6.50
C MET A 63 -18.27 -2.13 -6.04
N ILE A 64 -18.73 -2.58 -4.86
CA ILE A 64 -18.50 -3.94 -4.36
C ILE A 64 -19.20 -4.97 -5.24
N GLU A 65 -20.49 -4.76 -5.53
CA GLU A 65 -21.30 -5.68 -6.35
C GLU A 65 -20.75 -5.83 -7.77
N ASN A 66 -20.20 -4.74 -8.34
CA ASN A 66 -19.62 -4.72 -9.68
C ASN A 66 -18.15 -5.20 -9.73
N ASP A 67 -17.55 -5.65 -8.61
CA ASP A 67 -16.12 -6.01 -8.52
C ASP A 67 -15.18 -4.90 -9.01
N ASP A 68 -15.54 -3.63 -8.75
CA ASP A 68 -14.76 -2.46 -9.15
C ASP A 68 -13.60 -2.12 -8.20
N LEU A 69 -13.44 -2.87 -7.09
CA LEU A 69 -12.41 -2.65 -6.07
C LEU A 69 -11.36 -3.76 -6.08
N LEU A 70 -10.08 -3.42 -5.90
CA LEU A 70 -8.99 -4.38 -5.66
C LEU A 70 -9.06 -4.96 -4.24
N GLU A 71 -9.43 -4.14 -3.29
CA GLU A 71 -9.67 -4.51 -1.91
C GLU A 71 -10.61 -3.49 -1.28
N TYR A 72 -11.29 -3.87 -0.20
CA TYR A 72 -12.01 -2.95 0.64
C TYR A 72 -12.09 -3.44 2.09
N ALA A 73 -12.24 -2.49 3.01
CA ALA A 73 -12.44 -2.75 4.42
C ALA A 73 -13.46 -1.77 5.03
N ARG A 74 -14.08 -2.18 6.13
CA ARG A 74 -14.93 -1.31 6.94
C ARG A 74 -14.16 -0.89 8.20
N PHE A 75 -14.11 0.42 8.44
CA PHE A 75 -13.49 0.98 9.63
C PHE A 75 -14.34 2.16 10.15
N CYS A 76 -14.68 2.15 11.45
CA CYS A 76 -15.50 3.17 12.09
C CYS A 76 -16.77 3.53 11.26
N ASP A 77 -17.53 2.50 10.90
CA ASP A 77 -18.76 2.60 10.10
C ASP A 77 -18.64 3.14 8.68
N ASN A 78 -17.41 3.40 8.21
CA ASN A 78 -17.15 3.81 6.84
C ASN A 78 -16.44 2.70 6.08
N TYR A 79 -16.70 2.65 4.77
CA TYR A 79 -15.96 1.84 3.84
C TYR A 79 -14.73 2.60 3.33
N TYR A 80 -13.69 1.84 3.05
CA TYR A 80 -12.47 2.27 2.37
C TYR A 80 -12.08 1.19 1.37
N GLY A 81 -11.66 1.56 0.17
CA GLY A 81 -11.26 0.58 -0.84
C GLY A 81 -10.50 1.20 -1.99
N THR A 82 -9.83 0.38 -2.76
CA THR A 82 -8.96 0.80 -3.86
C THR A 82 -9.65 0.56 -5.20
N PRO A 83 -9.98 1.62 -5.99
CA PRO A 83 -10.62 1.48 -7.30
C PRO A 83 -9.71 0.76 -8.30
N LYS A 84 -10.18 -0.37 -8.83
CA LYS A 84 -9.44 -1.26 -9.73
C LYS A 84 -9.08 -0.61 -11.08
N LYS A 85 -10.05 0.11 -11.66
CA LYS A 85 -9.90 0.74 -12.97
C LYS A 85 -8.83 1.83 -12.99
N ASP A 86 -8.74 2.65 -11.94
CA ASP A 86 -7.77 3.74 -11.86
C ASP A 86 -6.34 3.21 -11.69
N VAL A 87 -6.16 2.19 -10.87
CA VAL A 87 -4.87 1.51 -10.71
C VAL A 87 -4.45 0.88 -12.04
N GLN A 88 -5.35 0.12 -12.70
CA GLN A 88 -5.03 -0.54 -13.95
C GLN A 88 -4.65 0.45 -15.06
N ARG A 89 -5.40 1.55 -15.22
CA ARG A 89 -5.10 2.60 -16.18
C ARG A 89 -3.70 3.18 -15.95
N SER A 90 -3.37 3.52 -14.72
CA SER A 90 -2.06 4.11 -14.39
C SER A 90 -0.90 3.14 -14.65
N LEU A 91 -1.08 1.85 -14.35
CA LEU A 91 -0.09 0.82 -14.66
C LEU A 91 0.11 0.65 -16.18
N ASP A 92 -0.97 0.70 -16.97
CA ASP A 92 -0.91 0.60 -18.43
C ASP A 92 -0.24 1.81 -19.06
N GLU A 93 -0.32 2.99 -18.42
CA GLU A 93 0.44 4.21 -18.78
C GLU A 93 1.94 4.13 -18.39
N GLY A 94 2.38 3.04 -17.75
CA GLY A 94 3.76 2.84 -17.30
C GLY A 94 4.11 3.55 -15.99
N LYS A 95 3.11 4.01 -15.23
CA LYS A 95 3.29 4.64 -13.92
C LYS A 95 3.37 3.58 -12.82
N ASP A 96 4.31 3.74 -11.88
CA ASP A 96 4.36 2.91 -10.69
C ASP A 96 3.31 3.39 -9.69
N ILE A 97 2.61 2.48 -9.05
CA ILE A 97 1.55 2.79 -8.09
C ILE A 97 1.91 2.20 -6.74
N ILE A 98 1.86 3.04 -5.70
CA ILE A 98 1.91 2.59 -4.31
C ILE A 98 0.50 2.50 -3.75
N LEU A 99 0.17 1.35 -3.16
CA LEU A 99 -0.98 1.17 -2.28
C LEU A 99 -0.47 1.12 -0.84
N GLU A 100 -0.87 2.09 -0.01
CA GLU A 100 -0.66 2.03 1.44
C GLU A 100 -1.93 1.49 2.08
N ILE A 101 -1.95 0.20 2.40
CA ILE A 101 -3.15 -0.49 2.91
C ILE A 101 -2.82 -1.44 4.06
N GLU A 102 -3.86 -1.90 4.74
CA GLU A 102 -3.77 -2.89 5.83
C GLU A 102 -3.39 -4.27 5.27
N VAL A 103 -2.81 -5.10 6.16
CA VAL A 103 -2.26 -6.42 5.81
C VAL A 103 -3.26 -7.31 5.08
N GLN A 104 -4.51 -7.37 5.55
CA GLN A 104 -5.53 -8.22 4.93
C GLN A 104 -5.91 -7.74 3.52
N GLY A 105 -5.95 -6.42 3.30
CA GLY A 105 -6.18 -5.84 1.98
C GLY A 105 -5.06 -6.19 1.00
N ALA A 106 -3.81 -6.16 1.45
CA ALA A 106 -2.64 -6.51 0.63
C ALA A 106 -2.71 -7.94 0.08
N LEU A 107 -3.10 -8.91 0.91
CA LEU A 107 -3.22 -10.31 0.47
C LEU A 107 -4.33 -10.47 -0.57
N LYS A 108 -5.47 -9.76 -0.41
CA LYS A 108 -6.53 -9.76 -1.43
C LYS A 108 -6.05 -9.15 -2.75
N VAL A 109 -5.28 -8.06 -2.70
CA VAL A 109 -4.67 -7.47 -3.89
C VAL A 109 -3.77 -8.48 -4.59
N LYS A 110 -2.96 -9.26 -3.85
CA LYS A 110 -2.07 -10.28 -4.41
C LYS A 110 -2.85 -11.42 -5.10
N GLU A 111 -4.00 -11.80 -4.56
CA GLU A 111 -4.88 -12.81 -5.19
C GLU A 111 -5.45 -12.33 -6.53
N ILE A 112 -5.89 -11.06 -6.59
CA ILE A 112 -6.48 -10.45 -7.80
C ILE A 112 -5.41 -10.05 -8.82
N MET A 113 -4.28 -9.55 -8.34
CA MET A 113 -3.14 -9.09 -9.14
C MET A 113 -1.85 -9.81 -8.70
N PRO A 114 -1.60 -11.05 -9.16
CA PRO A 114 -0.43 -11.84 -8.73
C PRO A 114 0.92 -11.18 -9.00
N GLU A 115 0.98 -10.24 -9.96
CA GLU A 115 2.18 -9.47 -10.27
C GLU A 115 2.43 -8.29 -9.31
N ALA A 116 1.49 -7.98 -8.40
CA ALA A 116 1.70 -6.95 -7.38
C ALA A 116 2.87 -7.32 -6.47
N VAL A 117 3.69 -6.33 -6.14
CA VAL A 117 4.85 -6.49 -5.27
C VAL A 117 4.45 -6.11 -3.85
N LEU A 118 4.44 -7.07 -2.94
CA LEU A 118 4.07 -6.86 -1.55
C LEU A 118 5.31 -6.56 -0.71
N ILE A 119 5.36 -5.37 -0.12
CA ILE A 119 6.42 -4.93 0.79
C ILE A 119 5.86 -4.75 2.19
N PHE A 120 6.42 -5.47 3.15
CA PHE A 120 6.06 -5.34 4.56
C PHE A 120 7.05 -4.43 5.28
N ILE A 121 6.54 -3.36 5.90
CA ILE A 121 7.37 -2.45 6.71
C ILE A 121 7.48 -3.01 8.12
N PHE A 122 8.71 -3.25 8.56
CA PHE A 122 9.05 -3.72 9.90
C PHE A 122 9.53 -2.58 10.78
N PRO A 123 9.24 -2.61 12.08
CA PRO A 123 9.97 -1.78 13.03
C PRO A 123 11.39 -2.33 13.24
N PRO A 124 12.34 -1.53 13.72
CA PRO A 124 13.69 -2.03 14.09
C PRO A 124 13.64 -3.08 15.22
N SER A 125 12.71 -2.89 16.16
CA SER A 125 12.40 -3.85 17.20
C SER A 125 10.94 -3.72 17.66
N PHE A 126 10.46 -4.71 18.43
CA PHE A 126 9.10 -4.66 18.98
C PHE A 126 8.97 -3.57 20.05
N GLU A 127 10.02 -3.35 20.83
CA GLU A 127 10.09 -2.29 21.85
C GLU A 127 10.03 -0.88 21.21
N GLU A 128 10.63 -0.73 20.04
CA GLU A 128 10.56 0.55 19.31
C GLU A 128 9.14 0.79 18.77
N LEU A 129 8.46 -0.26 18.29
CA LEU A 129 7.05 -0.17 17.89
C LEU A 129 6.16 0.24 19.05
N GLU A 130 6.37 -0.35 20.23
CA GLU A 130 5.65 0.00 21.46
C GLU A 130 5.85 1.47 21.82
N LYS A 131 7.09 1.96 21.81
CA LYS A 131 7.41 3.38 22.06
C LYS A 131 6.69 4.31 21.07
N ARG A 132 6.66 3.95 19.79
CA ARG A 132 5.98 4.73 18.74
C ARG A 132 4.45 4.76 18.92
N LEU A 133 3.86 3.68 19.42
CA LEU A 133 2.42 3.63 19.72
C LEU A 133 2.07 4.44 20.96
N VAL A 134 2.84 4.30 22.05
CA VAL A 134 2.66 5.05 23.32
C VAL A 134 2.90 6.54 23.11
N GLY A 135 3.93 6.91 22.35
CA GLY A 135 4.35 8.30 22.15
C GLY A 135 3.33 9.20 21.43
N ARG A 136 2.27 8.61 20.85
CA ARG A 136 1.17 9.38 20.24
C ARG A 136 0.25 10.07 21.26
N ASN A 137 0.27 9.66 22.52
CA ASN A 137 -0.50 10.23 23.65
C ASN A 137 -2.01 10.43 23.37
N THR A 138 -2.57 9.66 22.46
CA THR A 138 -3.98 9.79 22.02
C THR A 138 -4.86 8.64 22.48
N GLU A 139 -4.29 7.63 23.14
CA GLU A 139 -4.98 6.35 23.40
C GLU A 139 -4.79 5.87 24.84
N THR A 140 -5.76 5.11 25.34
CA THR A 140 -5.67 4.50 26.66
C THR A 140 -4.73 3.28 26.66
N PRO A 141 -4.17 2.88 27.81
CA PRO A 141 -3.30 1.70 27.91
C PRO A 141 -3.92 0.42 27.34
N GLU A 142 -5.23 0.22 27.52
CA GLU A 142 -5.95 -0.96 27.04
C GLU A 142 -6.04 -0.98 25.50
N VAL A 143 -6.15 0.19 24.88
CA VAL A 143 -6.14 0.33 23.40
C VAL A 143 -4.74 0.04 22.85
N ILE A 144 -3.70 0.53 23.53
CA ILE A 144 -2.31 0.29 23.15
C ILE A 144 -2.01 -1.23 23.23
N GLU A 145 -2.40 -1.90 24.30
CA GLU A 145 -2.19 -3.35 24.45
C GLU A 145 -2.85 -4.14 23.32
N LYS A 146 -4.11 -3.83 22.98
CA LYS A 146 -4.82 -4.45 21.86
C LYS A 146 -4.10 -4.24 20.51
N ARG A 147 -3.56 -3.04 20.30
CA ARG A 147 -2.77 -2.74 19.09
C ARG A 147 -1.46 -3.51 19.04
N LEU A 148 -0.78 -3.67 20.17
CA LEU A 148 0.46 -4.44 20.25
C LEU A 148 0.21 -5.94 19.99
N LEU A 149 -0.88 -6.50 20.53
CA LEU A 149 -1.29 -7.87 20.21
C LEU A 149 -1.55 -8.04 18.71
N ARG A 150 -2.35 -7.15 18.12
CA ARG A 150 -2.62 -7.16 16.68
C ARG A 150 -1.34 -7.00 15.85
N ALA A 151 -0.42 -6.13 16.27
CA ALA A 151 0.86 -5.96 15.60
C ALA A 151 1.71 -7.24 15.59
N LYS A 152 1.72 -8.02 16.67
CA LYS A 152 2.39 -9.34 16.70
C LYS A 152 1.81 -10.31 15.68
N GLU A 153 0.49 -10.36 15.56
CA GLU A 153 -0.20 -11.20 14.57
C GLU A 153 0.15 -10.75 13.14
N GLU A 154 0.10 -9.44 12.87
CA GLU A 154 0.42 -8.86 11.57
C GLU A 154 1.89 -9.11 11.18
N LEU A 155 2.84 -9.03 12.12
CA LEU A 155 4.24 -9.36 11.89
C LEU A 155 4.44 -10.82 11.45
N VAL A 156 3.65 -11.76 11.98
CA VAL A 156 3.71 -13.17 11.56
C VAL A 156 3.21 -13.34 10.11
N ILE A 157 2.19 -12.58 9.72
CA ILE A 157 1.62 -12.63 8.36
C ILE A 157 2.62 -12.14 7.30
N SER A 158 3.63 -11.36 7.68
CA SER A 158 4.68 -10.88 6.77
C SER A 158 5.40 -11.97 5.98
N LYS A 159 5.36 -13.23 6.43
CA LYS A 159 5.87 -14.41 5.71
C LYS A 159 5.21 -14.63 4.33
N GLN A 160 4.06 -14.00 4.09
CA GLN A 160 3.33 -14.08 2.83
C GLN A 160 3.65 -12.91 1.88
N TYR A 161 4.58 -12.04 2.27
CA TYR A 161 5.01 -10.89 1.48
C TYR A 161 6.24 -11.22 0.65
N ASP A 162 6.45 -10.46 -0.42
CA ASP A 162 7.60 -10.64 -1.30
C ASP A 162 8.88 -10.04 -0.67
N TYR A 163 8.75 -8.94 0.09
CA TYR A 163 9.87 -8.20 0.67
C TYR A 163 9.58 -7.67 2.07
N ILE A 164 10.65 -7.52 2.86
CA ILE A 164 10.64 -6.84 4.15
C ILE A 164 11.54 -5.61 4.07
N VAL A 165 11.04 -4.46 4.54
CA VAL A 165 11.82 -3.23 4.71
C VAL A 165 11.75 -2.78 6.16
N VAL A 166 12.89 -2.74 6.85
CA VAL A 166 12.97 -2.23 8.22
C VAL A 166 12.97 -0.70 8.18
N ASN A 167 12.02 -0.06 8.88
CA ASN A 167 11.92 1.38 9.06
C ASN A 167 12.59 1.81 10.37
N ASP A 168 13.91 1.86 10.34
CA ASP A 168 14.72 2.51 11.37
C ASP A 168 14.82 4.02 11.05
N GLU A 169 15.28 4.33 9.86
CA GLU A 169 15.31 5.67 9.28
C GLU A 169 14.40 5.73 8.05
N ILE A 170 13.53 6.76 7.98
CA ILE A 170 12.53 6.91 6.92
C ILE A 170 13.19 6.97 5.54
N GLU A 171 14.27 7.74 5.40
CA GLU A 171 15.00 7.89 4.14
C GLU A 171 15.57 6.56 3.65
N LEU A 172 16.22 5.79 4.53
CA LEU A 172 16.80 4.49 4.17
C LEU A 172 15.71 3.47 3.83
N ALA A 173 14.56 3.50 4.52
CA ALA A 173 13.43 2.66 4.20
C ALA A 173 12.85 3.00 2.81
N SER A 174 12.72 4.27 2.50
CA SER A 174 12.30 4.80 1.19
C SER A 174 13.25 4.36 0.07
N GLN A 175 14.56 4.48 0.27
CA GLN A 175 15.58 4.01 -0.69
C GLN A 175 15.51 2.51 -0.93
N LYS A 176 15.27 1.69 0.10
CA LYS A 176 15.10 0.24 -0.04
C LYS A 176 13.86 -0.10 -0.88
N ILE A 177 12.75 0.61 -0.69
CA ILE A 177 11.56 0.44 -1.54
C ILE A 177 11.92 0.76 -3.00
N HIS A 178 12.66 1.82 -3.26
CA HIS A 178 13.12 2.19 -4.60
C HIS A 178 13.97 1.09 -5.24
N CYS A 179 14.95 0.57 -4.53
CA CYS A 179 15.77 -0.55 -5.01
C CYS A 179 14.93 -1.79 -5.36
N ILE A 180 13.89 -2.10 -4.55
CA ILE A 180 12.98 -3.21 -4.82
C ILE A 180 12.21 -2.96 -6.11
N ILE A 181 11.61 -1.79 -6.28
CA ILE A 181 10.82 -1.44 -7.48
C ILE A 181 11.71 -1.50 -8.73
N ASP A 182 12.93 -0.98 -8.66
CA ASP A 182 13.88 -1.03 -9.77
C ASP A 182 14.29 -2.47 -10.11
N ALA A 183 14.56 -3.31 -9.12
CA ALA A 183 14.86 -4.72 -9.34
C ALA A 183 13.67 -5.46 -9.97
N GLU A 184 12.44 -5.17 -9.53
CA GLU A 184 11.22 -5.74 -10.09
C GLU A 184 11.03 -5.38 -11.57
N LYS A 185 11.39 -4.16 -11.98
CA LYS A 185 11.38 -3.73 -13.39
C LYS A 185 12.34 -4.54 -14.27
N GLN A 186 13.44 -5.04 -13.70
CA GLN A 186 14.46 -5.82 -14.44
C GLN A 186 14.14 -7.30 -14.54
N LYS A 187 13.08 -7.80 -13.90
CA LYS A 187 12.72 -9.23 -14.01
C LYS A 187 12.50 -9.66 -15.46
N VAL A 188 13.05 -10.80 -15.84
CA VAL A 188 12.88 -11.39 -17.18
C VAL A 188 11.40 -11.51 -17.55
N SER A 189 10.54 -11.89 -16.60
CA SER A 189 9.10 -12.01 -16.83
C SER A 189 8.44 -10.71 -17.31
N ARG A 190 8.99 -9.55 -16.94
CA ARG A 190 8.49 -8.22 -17.35
C ARG A 190 9.14 -7.70 -18.63
N ASN A 191 10.27 -8.32 -19.05
CA ASN A 191 11.06 -7.87 -20.20
C ASN A 191 10.99 -8.83 -21.40
N LYS A 192 9.97 -9.67 -21.48
CA LYS A 192 9.78 -10.64 -22.58
C LYS A 192 9.77 -9.97 -23.97
N LYS A 193 9.15 -8.79 -24.07
CA LYS A 193 9.10 -8.03 -25.33
C LYS A 193 10.49 -7.64 -25.81
N LEU A 194 11.37 -7.19 -24.89
CA LEU A 194 12.75 -6.87 -25.21
C LEU A 194 13.50 -8.08 -25.78
N ILE A 195 13.27 -9.27 -25.19
CA ILE A 195 13.88 -10.52 -25.69
C ILE A 195 13.43 -10.79 -27.11
N THR A 196 12.12 -10.74 -27.36
CA THR A 196 11.56 -10.92 -28.71
C THR A 196 12.11 -9.90 -29.72
N GLU A 197 12.20 -8.63 -29.35
CA GLU A 197 12.72 -7.56 -30.22
C GLU A 197 14.21 -7.78 -30.57
N VAL A 198 15.02 -8.27 -29.63
CA VAL A 198 16.47 -8.49 -29.85
C VAL A 198 16.73 -9.80 -30.58
N THR A 199 15.95 -10.85 -30.30
CA THR A 199 16.20 -12.19 -30.88
C THR A 199 15.42 -12.45 -32.17
N GLY A 200 14.42 -11.64 -32.47
CA GLY A 200 13.52 -11.84 -33.61
C GLY A 200 12.59 -13.06 -33.45
N GLN A 201 12.40 -13.56 -32.21
CA GLN A 201 11.60 -14.76 -31.88
C GLN A 201 10.45 -14.40 -30.96
#